data_faf1099edd3c4b1d43f1f2827dfb1cbb
#
_entry.id   faf1099edd3c4b1d43f1f2827dfb1cbb
#
_cell.length_a   1.000
_cell.length_b   1.000
_cell.length_c   1.000
_cell.angle_alpha   90.00
_cell.angle_beta   90.00
_cell.angle_gamma   90.00
#
_symmetry.space_group_name_H-M   'P 1'
#
loop_
_entity.id
_entity.type
_entity.pdbx_description
1 polymer ?
#
loop_
_entity_poly.entity_id
_entity_poly.type
_entity_poly.pdbx_seq_one_letter_code
_entity_poly.pdbx_strand_id
1 'polypeptide(L)'
;MGLTRRNRGAMDDAKAILNRIRQLVRALRSFDKQAQSRYGLGAAQMFILHVLQQDDDLTLNELADRAATDQSSASLAVGKLVSEGYIRRVTSTEDRRQIRLSLTPKGRALVKRSPPATQERIMDSVQSMPPAERAMLMGLLDNLMAGMQIENDGRSPMLFQEDSASKTPRRRPGKSRR
;
A
#
# COMPACT_ATOMS: atom_id res chain seq x y z
N MET A 1 0.39 26.68 40.06
CA MET A 1 1.59 26.76 39.15
C MET A 1 1.99 25.44 38.48
N GLY A 2 1.35 24.30 38.81
CA GLY A 2 1.69 22.95 38.27
C GLY A 2 1.04 22.60 36.89
N LEU A 3 -0.10 23.14 36.57
CA LEU A 3 -0.88 22.82 35.35
C LEU A 3 -0.23 23.31 34.05
N THR A 4 0.49 24.43 34.09
CA THR A 4 1.15 25.02 32.89
C THR A 4 2.40 24.27 32.44
N ARG A 5 3.12 23.64 33.37
CA ARG A 5 4.35 22.87 33.05
C ARG A 5 4.02 21.52 32.44
N ARG A 6 2.95 20.85 32.93
CA ARG A 6 2.46 19.55 32.43
C ARG A 6 1.89 19.68 31.01
N ASN A 7 1.19 20.78 30.72
CA ASN A 7 0.60 21.05 29.43
C ASN A 7 1.68 21.37 28.35
N ARG A 8 2.79 22.02 28.77
CA ARG A 8 3.92 22.33 27.88
C ARG A 8 4.66 21.06 27.46
N GLY A 9 4.93 20.11 28.38
CA GLY A 9 5.56 18.82 28.07
C GLY A 9 4.72 18.01 27.08
N ALA A 10 3.42 17.84 27.33
CA ALA A 10 2.52 17.13 26.43
C ALA A 10 2.46 17.76 25.02
N MET A 11 2.53 19.09 24.90
CA MET A 11 2.58 19.78 23.61
C MET A 11 3.89 19.54 22.89
N ASP A 12 5.02 19.50 23.59
CA ASP A 12 6.34 19.24 22.99
C ASP A 12 6.44 17.78 22.52
N ASP A 13 5.90 16.83 23.26
CA ASP A 13 5.77 15.42 22.83
C ASP A 13 4.90 15.28 21.60
N ALA A 14 3.75 15.96 21.55
CA ALA A 14 2.86 15.96 20.39
C ALA A 14 3.56 16.49 19.11
N LYS A 15 4.34 17.58 19.24
CA LYS A 15 5.13 18.11 18.12
C LYS A 15 6.21 17.12 17.68
N ALA A 16 6.88 16.48 18.64
CA ALA A 16 7.92 15.48 18.34
C ALA A 16 7.34 14.26 17.61
N ILE A 17 6.19 13.76 18.04
CA ILE A 17 5.47 12.66 17.39
C ILE A 17 5.03 13.07 15.99
N LEU A 18 4.39 14.24 15.84
CA LEU A 18 3.97 14.76 14.52
C LEU A 18 5.15 14.87 13.56
N ASN A 19 6.32 15.31 14.03
CA ASN A 19 7.53 15.39 13.18
C ASN A 19 8.00 14.01 12.73
N ARG A 20 7.93 12.97 13.57
CA ARG A 20 8.25 11.58 13.19
C ARG A 20 7.27 11.05 12.15
N ILE A 21 5.98 11.30 12.33
CA ILE A 21 4.96 10.93 11.33
C ILE A 21 5.24 11.63 9.98
N ARG A 22 5.55 12.92 9.99
CA ARG A 22 5.91 13.65 8.76
C ARG A 22 7.16 13.09 8.07
N GLN A 23 8.17 12.71 8.84
CA GLN A 23 9.38 12.09 8.31
C GLN A 23 9.08 10.73 7.67
N LEU A 24 8.27 9.89 8.34
CA LEU A 24 7.85 8.60 7.82
C LEU A 24 7.06 8.76 6.51
N VAL A 25 6.02 9.59 6.51
CA VAL A 25 5.20 9.85 5.31
C VAL A 25 6.06 10.38 4.15
N ARG A 26 7.03 11.28 4.42
CA ARG A 26 7.94 11.79 3.40
C ARG A 26 8.83 10.69 2.82
N ALA A 27 9.39 9.83 3.67
CA ALA A 27 10.21 8.70 3.23
C ALA A 27 9.41 7.73 2.35
N LEU A 28 8.21 7.35 2.78
CA LEU A 28 7.32 6.44 2.03
C LEU A 28 6.95 7.02 0.66
N ARG A 29 6.60 8.30 0.60
CA ARG A 29 6.32 8.99 -0.68
C ARG A 29 7.55 9.10 -1.59
N SER A 30 8.74 9.24 -1.00
CA SER A 30 9.98 9.26 -1.79
C SER A 30 10.25 7.90 -2.44
N PHE A 31 10.03 6.81 -1.73
CA PHE A 31 10.19 5.45 -2.28
C PHE A 31 9.20 5.19 -3.42
N ASP A 32 7.92 5.59 -3.24
CA ASP A 32 6.91 5.47 -4.30
C ASP A 32 7.30 6.27 -5.55
N LYS A 33 7.69 7.53 -5.40
CA LYS A 33 8.16 8.35 -6.52
C LYS A 33 9.38 7.77 -7.23
N GLN A 34 10.32 7.19 -6.49
CA GLN A 34 11.49 6.53 -7.09
C GLN A 34 11.08 5.29 -7.88
N ALA A 35 10.16 4.46 -7.35
CA ALA A 35 9.64 3.30 -8.04
C ALA A 35 8.93 3.71 -9.34
N GLN A 36 8.04 4.70 -9.25
CA GLN A 36 7.32 5.23 -10.40
C GLN A 36 8.26 5.81 -11.46
N SER A 37 9.25 6.61 -11.06
CA SER A 37 10.21 7.22 -12.00
C SER A 37 11.13 6.20 -12.66
N ARG A 38 11.56 5.17 -11.93
CA ARG A 38 12.55 4.21 -12.41
C ARG A 38 11.94 3.02 -13.13
N TYR A 39 10.75 2.59 -12.74
CA TYR A 39 10.13 1.36 -13.22
C TYR A 39 8.76 1.59 -13.90
N GLY A 40 8.21 2.80 -13.82
CA GLY A 40 6.87 3.12 -14.32
C GLY A 40 5.73 2.57 -13.48
N LEU A 41 6.03 1.98 -12.32
CA LEU A 41 5.08 1.33 -11.43
C LEU A 41 5.10 1.97 -10.06
N GLY A 42 3.93 2.22 -9.49
CA GLY A 42 3.79 2.71 -8.11
C GLY A 42 4.04 1.61 -7.07
N ALA A 43 4.09 2.02 -5.80
CA ALA A 43 4.40 1.13 -4.68
C ALA A 43 3.47 -0.08 -4.58
N ALA A 44 2.16 0.11 -4.82
CA ALA A 44 1.17 -0.97 -4.79
C ALA A 44 1.46 -2.05 -5.84
N GLN A 45 1.74 -1.63 -7.09
CA GLN A 45 2.06 -2.57 -8.18
C GLN A 45 3.38 -3.30 -7.92
N MET A 46 4.40 -2.57 -7.45
CA MET A 46 5.68 -3.19 -7.10
C MET A 46 5.51 -4.24 -6.01
N PHE A 47 4.72 -3.95 -4.99
CA PHE A 47 4.46 -4.88 -3.89
C PHE A 47 3.77 -6.17 -4.36
N ILE A 48 2.76 -6.08 -5.21
CA ILE A 48 2.11 -7.26 -5.81
C ILE A 48 3.11 -8.13 -6.59
N LEU A 49 4.02 -7.52 -7.35
CA LEU A 49 5.05 -8.26 -8.06
C LEU A 49 6.01 -8.98 -7.11
N HIS A 50 6.40 -8.35 -6.00
CA HIS A 50 7.24 -8.97 -4.97
C HIS A 50 6.55 -10.13 -4.27
N VAL A 51 5.25 -10.00 -3.94
CA VAL A 51 4.46 -11.10 -3.37
C VAL A 51 4.43 -12.30 -4.33
N LEU A 52 4.17 -12.06 -5.62
CA LEU A 52 4.18 -13.13 -6.64
C LEU A 52 5.57 -13.69 -6.95
N GLN A 53 6.64 -12.98 -6.60
CA GLN A 53 7.99 -13.54 -6.70
C GLN A 53 8.28 -14.55 -5.58
N GLN A 54 7.74 -14.30 -4.39
CA GLN A 54 7.90 -15.21 -3.24
C GLN A 54 7.01 -16.44 -3.40
N ASP A 55 5.79 -16.22 -3.89
CA ASP A 55 4.77 -17.23 -4.08
C ASP A 55 4.12 -17.04 -5.46
N ASP A 56 4.59 -17.73 -6.46
CA ASP A 56 4.01 -17.73 -7.80
C ASP A 56 2.72 -18.59 -7.82
N ASP A 57 1.82 -18.30 -8.74
CA ASP A 57 0.59 -19.07 -8.95
C ASP A 57 -0.46 -18.93 -7.84
N LEU A 58 -0.79 -17.70 -7.47
CA LEU A 58 -1.82 -17.36 -6.49
C LEU A 58 -3.16 -17.01 -7.15
N THR A 59 -4.27 -17.36 -6.49
CA THR A 59 -5.56 -16.73 -6.77
C THR A 59 -5.56 -15.26 -6.32
N LEU A 60 -6.54 -14.48 -6.78
CA LEU A 60 -6.65 -13.07 -6.35
C LEU A 60 -6.88 -12.94 -4.84
N ASN A 61 -7.63 -13.87 -4.23
CA ASN A 61 -7.89 -13.86 -2.79
C ASN A 61 -6.62 -14.18 -2.01
N GLU A 62 -5.91 -15.25 -2.37
CA GLU A 62 -4.62 -15.61 -1.75
C GLU A 62 -3.60 -14.47 -1.87
N LEU A 63 -3.58 -13.78 -3.02
CA LEU A 63 -2.71 -12.62 -3.23
C LEU A 63 -3.11 -11.45 -2.32
N ALA A 64 -4.41 -11.16 -2.18
CA ALA A 64 -4.90 -10.10 -1.31
C ALA A 64 -4.56 -10.37 0.15
N ASP A 65 -4.75 -11.61 0.61
CA ASP A 65 -4.41 -12.04 1.98
C ASP A 65 -2.91 -11.87 2.26
N ARG A 66 -2.04 -12.33 1.33
CA ARG A 66 -0.58 -12.18 1.48
C ARG A 66 -0.10 -10.73 1.41
N ALA A 67 -0.77 -9.93 0.61
CA ALA A 67 -0.50 -8.50 0.51
C ALA A 67 -1.11 -7.69 1.68
N ALA A 68 -1.80 -8.34 2.61
CA ALA A 68 -2.52 -7.70 3.71
C ALA A 68 -3.40 -6.53 3.22
N THR A 69 -4.18 -6.79 2.16
CA THR A 69 -5.03 -5.78 1.51
C THR A 69 -6.40 -6.35 1.17
N ASP A 70 -7.36 -5.48 0.87
CA ASP A 70 -8.66 -5.92 0.38
C ASP A 70 -8.61 -6.37 -1.10
N GLN A 71 -9.55 -7.25 -1.47
CA GLN A 71 -9.62 -7.83 -2.80
C GLN A 71 -9.78 -6.77 -3.91
N SER A 72 -10.50 -5.69 -3.65
CA SER A 72 -10.72 -4.61 -4.63
C SER A 72 -9.42 -3.91 -4.96
N SER A 73 -8.64 -3.59 -3.93
CA SER A 73 -7.31 -2.98 -4.04
C SER A 73 -6.33 -3.89 -4.78
N ALA A 74 -6.29 -5.18 -4.42
CA ALA A 74 -5.50 -6.18 -5.13
C ALA A 74 -5.90 -6.28 -6.61
N SER A 75 -7.22 -6.32 -6.90
CA SER A 75 -7.75 -6.41 -8.27
C SER A 75 -7.35 -5.24 -9.15
N LEU A 76 -7.38 -4.01 -8.61
CA LEU A 76 -6.95 -2.81 -9.34
C LEU A 76 -5.46 -2.86 -9.69
N ALA A 77 -4.61 -3.20 -8.72
CA ALA A 77 -3.18 -3.32 -8.94
C ALA A 77 -2.83 -4.42 -9.97
N VAL A 78 -3.47 -5.60 -9.83
CA VAL A 78 -3.32 -6.72 -10.77
C VAL A 78 -3.81 -6.35 -12.17
N GLY A 79 -4.95 -5.66 -12.29
CA GLY A 79 -5.49 -5.22 -13.59
C GLY A 79 -4.48 -4.41 -14.39
N LYS A 80 -3.81 -3.45 -13.76
CA LYS A 80 -2.75 -2.64 -14.38
C LYS A 80 -1.53 -3.50 -14.76
N LEU A 81 -1.09 -4.40 -13.88
CA LEU A 81 0.05 -5.27 -14.13
C LEU A 81 -0.19 -6.29 -15.25
N VAL A 82 -1.42 -6.77 -15.39
CA VAL A 82 -1.82 -7.64 -16.51
C VAL A 82 -1.82 -6.85 -17.82
N SER A 83 -2.42 -5.64 -17.84
CA SER A 83 -2.45 -4.81 -19.06
C SER A 83 -1.06 -4.39 -19.55
N GLU A 84 -0.12 -4.24 -18.63
CA GLU A 84 1.29 -3.92 -18.94
C GLU A 84 2.15 -5.16 -19.19
N GLY A 85 1.58 -6.37 -19.05
CA GLY A 85 2.24 -7.64 -19.36
C GLY A 85 3.26 -8.11 -18.32
N TYR A 86 3.15 -7.67 -17.08
CA TYR A 86 4.00 -8.15 -15.97
C TYR A 86 3.43 -9.39 -15.28
N ILE A 87 2.11 -9.52 -15.27
CA ILE A 87 1.36 -10.66 -14.71
C ILE A 87 0.53 -11.29 -15.83
N ARG A 88 0.39 -12.60 -15.80
CA ARG A 88 -0.55 -13.35 -16.63
C ARG A 88 -1.62 -13.99 -15.76
N ARG A 89 -2.83 -14.10 -16.30
CA ARG A 89 -3.93 -14.88 -15.75
C ARG A 89 -3.94 -16.24 -16.43
N VAL A 90 -3.94 -17.31 -15.64
CA VAL A 90 -3.97 -18.69 -16.13
C VAL A 90 -5.15 -19.40 -15.47
N THR A 91 -5.94 -20.12 -16.27
CA THR A 91 -6.96 -21.00 -15.71
C THR A 91 -6.27 -22.17 -15.01
N SER A 92 -6.66 -22.49 -13.78
CA SER A 92 -6.10 -23.61 -13.04
C SER A 92 -6.34 -24.93 -13.80
N THR A 93 -5.35 -25.81 -13.78
CA THR A 93 -5.48 -27.17 -14.33
C THR A 93 -6.29 -28.08 -13.42
N GLU A 94 -6.31 -27.79 -12.13
CA GLU A 94 -7.02 -28.57 -11.11
C GLU A 94 -8.49 -28.19 -11.01
N ASP A 95 -8.79 -26.87 -11.06
CA ASP A 95 -10.14 -26.33 -11.06
C ASP A 95 -10.28 -25.23 -12.12
N ARG A 96 -10.92 -25.53 -13.22
CA ARG A 96 -11.15 -24.61 -14.35
C ARG A 96 -11.95 -23.33 -13.98
N ARG A 97 -12.55 -23.30 -12.79
CA ARG A 97 -13.26 -22.13 -12.29
C ARG A 97 -12.32 -21.12 -11.63
N GLN A 98 -11.10 -21.54 -11.29
CA GLN A 98 -10.13 -20.70 -10.62
C GLN A 98 -9.17 -20.06 -11.63
N ILE A 99 -8.99 -18.77 -11.47
CA ILE A 99 -7.97 -18.00 -12.21
C ILE A 99 -6.79 -17.80 -11.29
N ARG A 100 -5.63 -18.23 -11.73
CA ARG A 100 -4.35 -18.08 -11.07
C ARG A 100 -3.54 -16.95 -11.69
N LEU A 101 -2.77 -16.28 -10.87
CA LEU A 101 -1.92 -15.14 -11.23
C LEU A 101 -0.47 -15.57 -11.14
N SER A 102 0.28 -15.35 -12.22
CA SER A 102 1.70 -15.68 -12.27
C SER A 102 2.50 -14.56 -12.90
N LEU A 103 3.76 -14.42 -12.48
CA LEU A 103 4.69 -13.49 -13.12
C LEU A 103 5.01 -13.95 -14.55
N THR A 104 5.02 -13.00 -15.48
CA THR A 104 5.61 -13.22 -16.81
C THR A 104 7.15 -13.15 -16.74
N PRO A 105 7.89 -13.55 -17.78
CA PRO A 105 9.34 -13.31 -17.86
C PRO A 105 9.70 -11.82 -17.66
N LYS A 106 8.88 -10.90 -18.19
CA LYS A 106 9.02 -9.45 -18.00
C LYS A 106 8.86 -9.06 -16.54
N GLY A 107 7.84 -9.60 -15.84
CA GLY A 107 7.61 -9.37 -14.42
C GLY A 107 8.77 -9.86 -13.57
N ARG A 108 9.21 -11.11 -13.77
CA ARG A 108 10.36 -11.70 -13.08
C ARG A 108 11.66 -10.88 -13.28
N ALA A 109 11.92 -10.44 -14.50
CA ALA A 109 13.10 -9.62 -14.80
C ALA A 109 13.04 -8.25 -14.11
N LEU A 110 11.84 -7.67 -13.96
CA LEU A 110 11.65 -6.42 -13.26
C LEU A 110 11.94 -6.58 -11.76
N VAL A 111 11.31 -7.55 -11.11
CA VAL A 111 11.44 -7.74 -9.65
C VAL A 111 12.89 -8.05 -9.27
N LYS A 112 13.60 -8.87 -10.04
CA LYS A 112 15.03 -9.19 -9.80
C LYS A 112 15.93 -7.95 -9.67
N ARG A 113 15.60 -6.85 -10.36
CA ARG A 113 16.40 -5.61 -10.38
C ARG A 113 15.82 -4.48 -9.55
N SER A 114 14.64 -4.68 -8.96
CA SER A 114 13.99 -3.69 -8.12
C SER A 114 14.35 -3.89 -6.65
N PRO A 115 14.45 -2.80 -5.87
CA PRO A 115 14.57 -2.92 -4.43
C PRO A 115 13.25 -3.41 -3.82
N PRO A 116 13.26 -3.87 -2.55
CA PRO A 116 12.05 -4.21 -1.82
C PRO A 116 11.01 -3.09 -1.87
N ALA A 117 9.75 -3.45 -2.06
CA ALA A 117 8.64 -2.50 -2.11
C ALA A 117 8.47 -1.76 -0.78
N THR A 118 7.84 -0.59 -0.81
CA THR A 118 7.63 0.23 0.38
C THR A 118 6.88 -0.53 1.48
N GLN A 119 5.83 -1.28 1.12
CA GLN A 119 5.05 -2.06 2.08
C GLN A 119 5.85 -3.23 2.66
N GLU A 120 6.64 -3.91 1.84
CA GLU A 120 7.56 -4.97 2.27
C GLU A 120 8.54 -4.46 3.34
N ARG A 121 9.16 -3.29 3.13
CA ARG A 121 10.05 -2.66 4.11
C ARG A 121 9.36 -2.35 5.44
N ILE A 122 8.09 -1.95 5.42
CA ILE A 122 7.31 -1.73 6.64
C ILE A 122 7.06 -3.07 7.34
N MET A 123 6.63 -4.08 6.59
CA MET A 123 6.35 -5.42 7.13
C MET A 123 7.61 -6.02 7.76
N ASP A 124 8.73 -5.99 7.07
CA ASP A 124 10.02 -6.49 7.57
C ASP A 124 10.44 -5.75 8.84
N SER A 125 10.31 -4.42 8.86
CA SER A 125 10.66 -3.61 10.03
C SER A 125 9.79 -3.97 11.24
N VAL A 126 8.49 -4.15 11.04
CA VAL A 126 7.57 -4.56 12.12
C VAL A 126 7.83 -6.01 12.55
N GLN A 127 8.08 -6.92 11.62
CA GLN A 127 8.38 -8.33 11.94
C GLN A 127 9.68 -8.48 12.76
N SER A 128 10.65 -7.61 12.54
CA SER A 128 11.92 -7.62 13.30
C SER A 128 11.78 -7.12 14.74
N MET A 129 10.66 -6.46 15.09
CA MET A 129 10.41 -6.00 16.47
C MET A 129 10.03 -7.18 17.38
N PRO A 130 10.39 -7.12 18.69
CA PRO A 130 9.89 -8.05 19.70
C PRO A 130 8.33 -8.08 19.74
N PRO A 131 7.70 -9.23 20.07
CA PRO A 131 6.24 -9.32 20.10
C PRO A 131 5.57 -8.26 20.98
N ALA A 132 6.15 -7.94 22.13
CA ALA A 132 5.62 -6.92 23.03
C ALA A 132 5.63 -5.52 22.41
N GLU A 133 6.67 -5.17 21.67
CA GLU A 133 6.77 -3.87 20.99
C GLU A 133 5.77 -3.77 19.83
N ARG A 134 5.55 -4.87 19.09
CA ARG A 134 4.50 -4.92 18.05
C ARG A 134 3.12 -4.70 18.62
N ALA A 135 2.79 -5.36 19.75
CA ALA A 135 1.51 -5.21 20.42
C ALA A 135 1.32 -3.76 20.94
N MET A 136 2.38 -3.18 21.51
CA MET A 136 2.35 -1.78 21.96
C MET A 136 2.15 -0.82 20.77
N LEU A 137 2.87 -1.02 19.68
CA LEU A 137 2.75 -0.18 18.48
C LEU A 137 1.32 -0.22 17.91
N MET A 138 0.71 -1.41 17.81
CA MET A 138 -0.68 -1.56 17.37
C MET A 138 -1.62 -0.75 18.25
N GLY A 139 -1.57 -0.93 19.58
CA GLY A 139 -2.45 -0.22 20.50
C GLY A 139 -2.26 1.30 20.47
N LEU A 140 -1.02 1.79 20.28
CA LEU A 140 -0.76 3.22 20.17
C LEU A 140 -1.29 3.80 18.86
N LEU A 141 -1.19 3.06 17.75
CA LEU A 141 -1.79 3.47 16.47
C LEU A 141 -3.32 3.48 16.55
N ASP A 142 -3.94 2.47 17.17
CA ASP A 142 -5.39 2.41 17.36
C ASP A 142 -5.88 3.61 18.19
N ASN A 143 -5.19 3.95 19.28
CA ASN A 143 -5.51 5.10 20.10
C ASN A 143 -5.36 6.42 19.32
N LEU A 144 -4.33 6.54 18.48
CA LEU A 144 -4.11 7.72 17.66
C LEU A 144 -5.23 7.88 16.61
N MET A 145 -5.58 6.79 15.91
CA MET A 145 -6.67 6.79 14.94
C MET A 145 -8.02 7.13 15.56
N ALA A 146 -8.33 6.54 16.71
CA ALA A 146 -9.54 6.85 17.46
C ALA A 146 -9.59 8.33 17.88
N GLY A 147 -8.48 8.87 18.40
CA GLY A 147 -8.37 10.29 18.76
C GLY A 147 -8.53 11.25 17.59
N MET A 148 -8.18 10.81 16.36
CA MET A 148 -8.38 11.54 15.11
C MET A 148 -9.77 11.29 14.49
N GLN A 149 -10.62 10.48 15.11
CA GLN A 149 -11.93 10.08 14.57
C GLN A 149 -11.84 9.41 13.20
N ILE A 150 -10.76 8.66 12.96
CA ILE A 150 -10.60 7.84 11.75
C ILE A 150 -11.35 6.54 11.99
N GLU A 151 -12.46 6.37 11.26
CA GLU A 151 -13.24 5.14 11.32
C GLU A 151 -12.52 4.02 10.55
N ASN A 152 -12.48 2.83 11.16
CA ASN A 152 -12.07 1.64 10.46
C ASN A 152 -13.28 1.11 9.67
N ASP A 153 -13.32 1.39 8.37
CA ASP A 153 -14.37 0.93 7.46
C ASP A 153 -14.19 -0.53 7.01
N GLY A 154 -13.28 -1.24 7.63
CA GLY A 154 -12.94 -2.63 7.29
C GLY A 154 -12.17 -2.79 5.99
N ARG A 155 -11.77 -1.70 5.35
CA ARG A 155 -10.93 -1.73 4.15
C ARG A 155 -9.46 -1.64 4.53
N SER A 156 -8.65 -2.35 3.78
CA SER A 156 -7.18 -2.31 3.91
C SER A 156 -6.56 -1.97 2.55
N PRO A 157 -6.70 -0.72 2.09
CA PRO A 157 -6.16 -0.34 0.79
C PRO A 157 -4.63 -0.39 0.80
N MET A 158 -4.03 -0.68 -0.35
CA MET A 158 -2.59 -0.60 -0.49
C MET A 158 -2.09 0.83 -0.38
N LEU A 159 -0.90 1.00 0.22
CA LEU A 159 -0.25 2.31 0.28
C LEU A 159 -0.01 2.88 -1.13
N PHE A 160 -0.36 4.15 -1.31
CA PHE A 160 -0.18 4.90 -2.57
C PHE A 160 -0.86 4.26 -3.78
N GLN A 161 -1.96 3.55 -3.57
CA GLN A 161 -2.81 3.12 -4.67
C GLN A 161 -3.48 4.34 -5.29
N GLU A 162 -3.39 4.48 -6.63
CA GLU A 162 -4.12 5.52 -7.35
C GLU A 162 -5.61 5.21 -7.29
N ASP A 163 -6.40 6.08 -6.65
CA ASP A 163 -7.85 5.99 -6.71
C ASP A 163 -8.32 6.18 -8.16
N SER A 164 -8.88 5.15 -8.75
CA SER A 164 -9.47 5.20 -10.09
C SER A 164 -10.63 6.21 -10.21
N ALA A 165 -11.14 6.71 -9.08
CA ALA A 165 -12.21 7.71 -9.02
C ALA A 165 -11.78 9.14 -9.40
N SER A 166 -10.48 9.45 -9.41
CA SER A 166 -9.99 10.82 -9.69
C SER A 166 -9.90 11.19 -11.17
N LYS A 167 -10.16 10.25 -12.09
CA LYS A 167 -10.11 10.47 -13.55
C LYS A 167 -11.48 10.74 -14.20
N THR A 168 -12.46 11.24 -13.46
CA THR A 168 -13.65 11.79 -14.13
C THR A 168 -13.27 13.15 -14.74
N PRO A 169 -13.19 13.28 -16.05
CA PRO A 169 -12.88 14.57 -16.67
C PRO A 169 -14.03 15.53 -16.31
N ARG A 170 -13.69 16.65 -15.64
CA ARG A 170 -14.64 17.73 -15.42
C ARG A 170 -15.20 18.13 -16.78
N ARG A 171 -16.48 17.77 -17.04
CA ARG A 171 -17.25 18.28 -18.17
C ARG A 171 -17.16 19.82 -18.13
N ARG A 172 -16.45 20.40 -19.08
CA ARG A 172 -16.48 21.85 -19.30
C ARG A 172 -17.94 22.25 -19.57
N PRO A 173 -18.50 23.22 -18.87
CA PRO A 173 -19.82 23.74 -19.21
C PRO A 173 -19.77 24.30 -20.63
N GLY A 174 -20.64 23.77 -21.48
CA GLY A 174 -20.76 24.21 -22.87
C GLY A 174 -21.04 25.71 -22.95
N LYS A 175 -20.25 26.44 -23.73
CA LYS A 175 -20.56 27.82 -24.12
C LYS A 175 -21.85 27.78 -24.97
N SER A 176 -22.95 28.21 -24.37
CA SER A 176 -24.18 28.58 -25.11
C SER A 176 -23.81 29.70 -26.09
N ARG A 177 -23.90 29.40 -27.36
CA ARG A 177 -23.93 30.45 -28.41
C ARG A 177 -25.32 31.01 -28.47
N ARG A 178 -25.45 32.30 -28.26
CA ARG A 178 -26.52 33.14 -28.81
C ARG A 178 -26.05 33.70 -30.14
#